data_70e2dc602aa30cd205a9ea422ce6b878
#
_entry.id   70e2dc602aa30cd205a9ea422ce6b878
#
_cell.length_a   1.000
_cell.length_b   1.000
_cell.length_c   1.000
_cell.angle_alpha   90.00
_cell.angle_beta   90.00
_cell.angle_gamma   90.00
#
_symmetry.space_group_name_H-M   'P 1'
#
loop_
_entity.id
_entity.type
_entity.pdbx_description
1 polymer ?
#
loop_
_entity_poly.entity_id
_entity_poly.type
_entity_poly.pdbx_seq_one_letter_code
_entity_poly.pdbx_strand_id
1 'polypeptide(L)'
;MKKIQNFVMAFLLGAMTIGFTACSSDNGGNGEFDLPDVGQATTSISSSDKEMQKVAKNYVQEVVYPTYQALASNARKLYSAAQTLYKSAEAGTMTQKEINAACEAFKNTRQEWERSEAFLFGSATDNELDPHIDSWPLDRDELERALTNENLIAGFKSENPAKFVSEHNTEFQSVLGFHGMEFVLFRNGAQRTVEALKANDTDEGVTSVKGIDELAFLQAVAADVRNITALLEFTWMGSAASNETKAILSGEGSYVFSTLRYNGLASNGTMCFGQFLLSPSSTTGYTSWQGTMNQIFVGGCSNICAEVADQKLGQAYRVATGQGNTTEDSKEYIESPYSHRSFIDYQDNIYSIKNSLYGTRDIKATTPVENSMLSLLKKMNYPGYNNLINALNAAIQALETAKNSGKSFVEEPGAQRVKDCIEAVDKLDKEINNAGSWINLQDAI
;
A
#
# COMPACT_ATOMS: atom_id res chain seq x y z
N MET A 1 -4.43 -13.19 28.98
CA MET A 1 -3.38 -12.18 28.73
C MET A 1 -2.21 -12.91 28.06
N LYS A 2 -2.23 -13.03 26.75
CA LYS A 2 -1.09 -13.49 25.92
C LYS A 2 -0.58 -12.29 25.15
N LYS A 3 0.68 -11.96 25.37
CA LYS A 3 1.37 -10.86 24.68
C LYS A 3 1.52 -11.24 23.20
N ILE A 4 0.90 -10.45 22.34
CA ILE A 4 1.22 -10.43 20.92
C ILE A 4 2.59 -9.76 20.80
N GLN A 5 3.60 -10.52 20.43
CA GLN A 5 4.93 -9.96 20.10
C GLN A 5 4.87 -9.47 18.65
N ASN A 6 4.80 -8.16 18.51
CA ASN A 6 5.05 -7.51 17.24
C ASN A 6 6.52 -7.75 16.86
N PHE A 7 6.75 -8.45 15.77
CA PHE A 7 8.06 -8.56 15.16
C PHE A 7 8.36 -7.23 14.43
N VAL A 8 8.87 -6.27 15.18
CA VAL A 8 9.51 -5.09 14.60
C VAL A 8 10.93 -5.49 14.23
N MET A 9 11.19 -5.58 12.94
CA MET A 9 12.55 -5.78 12.43
C MET A 9 13.32 -4.46 12.64
N ALA A 10 14.08 -4.38 13.73
CA ALA A 10 14.87 -3.22 14.08
C ALA A 10 16.10 -3.13 13.17
N PHE A 11 16.07 -2.21 12.23
CA PHE A 11 17.28 -1.70 11.58
C PHE A 11 17.90 -0.61 12.45
N LEU A 12 19.06 -0.88 13.02
CA LEU A 12 19.90 0.09 13.73
C LEU A 12 20.44 1.13 12.73
N LEU A 13 19.95 2.35 12.81
CA LEU A 13 20.56 3.52 12.17
C LEU A 13 21.10 4.44 13.27
N GLY A 14 22.43 4.60 13.27
CA GLY A 14 23.12 5.56 14.12
C GLY A 14 22.85 6.99 13.66
N ALA A 15 22.40 7.83 14.56
CA ALA A 15 22.18 9.26 14.33
C ALA A 15 23.51 10.03 14.39
N MET A 16 23.83 10.81 13.35
CA MET A 16 24.74 11.94 13.39
C MET A 16 24.03 13.20 12.91
N THR A 17 23.87 14.14 13.80
CA THR A 17 23.34 15.49 13.53
C THR A 17 24.46 16.41 13.06
N ILE A 18 24.29 17.00 11.86
CA ILE A 18 25.07 18.20 11.45
C ILE A 18 24.10 19.17 10.78
N GLY A 19 24.04 20.40 11.31
CA GLY A 19 23.18 21.46 10.81
C GLY A 19 23.79 22.20 9.61
N PHE A 20 22.94 22.64 8.70
CA PHE A 20 23.29 23.62 7.66
C PHE A 20 22.18 24.67 7.44
N THR A 21 22.63 25.87 7.15
CA THR A 21 21.86 27.12 6.97
C THR A 21 21.27 27.23 5.56
N ALA A 22 20.08 27.83 5.49
CA ALA A 22 19.29 28.06 4.28
C ALA A 22 19.69 29.31 3.50
N CYS A 23 19.47 29.27 2.18
CA CYS A 23 19.24 30.48 1.37
C CYS A 23 18.03 30.28 0.48
N SER A 24 17.09 31.23 0.53
CA SER A 24 15.84 31.28 -0.23
C SER A 24 16.02 32.00 -1.57
N SER A 25 15.32 31.58 -2.62
CA SER A 25 14.82 32.51 -3.65
C SER A 25 13.57 31.94 -4.35
N ASP A 26 12.51 32.77 -4.29
CA ASP A 26 11.26 32.62 -5.04
C ASP A 26 11.49 32.70 -6.55
N ASN A 27 10.82 31.83 -7.30
CA ASN A 27 10.18 32.21 -8.57
C ASN A 27 9.20 31.13 -9.05
N GLY A 28 7.96 31.54 -9.29
CA GLY A 28 6.92 30.71 -9.86
C GLY A 28 7.16 30.45 -11.36
N GLY A 29 6.95 29.21 -11.80
CA GLY A 29 7.00 28.79 -13.19
C GLY A 29 6.52 27.37 -13.36
N ASN A 30 5.76 27.13 -14.41
CA ASN A 30 5.10 25.92 -14.83
C ASN A 30 5.90 24.62 -14.60
N GLY A 31 5.22 23.65 -14.03
CA GLY A 31 5.46 22.25 -13.75
C GLY A 31 6.43 21.41 -14.58
N GLU A 32 7.64 21.84 -14.80
CA GLU A 32 8.75 20.98 -15.17
C GLU A 32 9.57 20.73 -13.91
N PHE A 33 9.71 19.47 -13.55
CA PHE A 33 10.41 19.05 -12.33
C PHE A 33 11.92 19.20 -12.59
N ASP A 34 12.46 20.40 -12.32
CA ASP A 34 13.90 20.60 -12.30
C ASP A 34 14.48 19.91 -11.06
N LEU A 35 15.37 18.96 -11.29
CA LEU A 35 16.22 18.42 -10.23
C LEU A 35 17.00 19.60 -9.61
N PRO A 36 17.11 19.68 -8.27
CA PRO A 36 17.94 20.70 -7.65
C PRO A 36 19.36 20.58 -8.20
N ASP A 37 19.90 21.71 -8.67
CA ASP A 37 21.30 21.83 -9.07
C ASP A 37 22.17 21.63 -7.81
N VAL A 38 22.53 20.37 -7.56
CA VAL A 38 23.48 20.02 -6.51
C VAL A 38 24.83 20.51 -6.97
N GLY A 39 25.26 21.63 -6.42
CA GLY A 39 26.48 22.34 -6.70
C GLY A 39 27.62 21.41 -7.09
N GLN A 40 28.21 21.66 -8.24
CA GLN A 40 29.24 20.93 -8.94
C GLN A 40 30.38 20.45 -8.03
N ALA A 41 30.29 19.20 -7.55
CA ALA A 41 31.49 18.37 -7.50
C ALA A 41 31.65 17.82 -8.90
N THR A 42 32.66 18.26 -9.64
CA THR A 42 33.00 17.84 -10.99
C THR A 42 33.58 16.43 -11.01
N THR A 43 32.83 15.44 -10.52
CA THR A 43 33.04 14.05 -10.85
C THR A 43 32.07 13.72 -11.98
N SER A 44 32.58 13.36 -13.14
CA SER A 44 31.77 12.95 -14.27
C SER A 44 30.92 11.74 -13.84
N ILE A 45 29.60 11.93 -13.74
CA ILE A 45 28.65 10.85 -13.47
C ILE A 45 28.89 9.76 -14.53
N SER A 46 29.08 8.51 -14.12
CA SER A 46 29.35 7.39 -15.01
C SER A 46 28.20 7.20 -16.02
N SER A 47 28.45 6.53 -17.12
CA SER A 47 27.40 6.26 -18.11
C SER A 47 26.31 5.36 -17.56
N SER A 48 26.66 4.42 -16.67
CA SER A 48 25.74 3.52 -15.98
C SER A 48 24.87 4.27 -14.97
N ASP A 49 25.45 5.20 -14.20
CA ASP A 49 24.70 6.04 -13.27
C ASP A 49 23.65 6.89 -13.96
N LYS A 50 23.99 7.46 -15.15
CA LYS A 50 23.03 8.23 -15.96
C LYS A 50 21.84 7.38 -16.42
N GLU A 51 22.08 6.12 -16.78
CA GLU A 51 20.99 5.22 -17.16
C GLU A 51 20.15 4.83 -15.94
N MET A 52 20.76 4.51 -14.77
CA MET A 52 20.04 4.24 -13.53
C MET A 52 19.23 5.45 -13.07
N GLN A 53 19.77 6.67 -13.19
CA GLN A 53 19.04 7.91 -12.88
C GLN A 53 17.77 8.06 -13.74
N LYS A 54 17.86 7.81 -15.06
CA LYS A 54 16.68 7.87 -15.94
C LYS A 54 15.63 6.84 -15.54
N VAL A 55 16.07 5.63 -15.18
CA VAL A 55 15.17 4.55 -14.73
C VAL A 55 14.52 4.90 -13.41
N ALA A 56 15.26 5.40 -12.42
CA ALA A 56 14.70 5.85 -11.16
C ALA A 56 13.68 6.98 -11.35
N LYS A 57 14.00 7.96 -12.23
CA LYS A 57 13.09 9.06 -12.57
C LYS A 57 11.79 8.54 -13.18
N ASN A 58 11.88 7.65 -14.17
CA ASN A 58 10.71 7.03 -14.79
C ASN A 58 9.87 6.24 -13.76
N TYR A 59 10.53 5.44 -12.93
CA TYR A 59 9.86 4.69 -11.86
C TYR A 59 9.06 5.62 -10.93
N VAL A 60 9.67 6.68 -10.43
CA VAL A 60 9.00 7.64 -9.55
C VAL A 60 7.86 8.36 -10.26
N GLN A 61 8.09 8.88 -11.48
CA GLN A 61 7.15 9.76 -12.17
C GLN A 61 6.02 9.02 -12.89
N GLU A 62 6.30 7.84 -13.47
CA GLU A 62 5.34 7.12 -14.32
C GLU A 62 4.69 5.92 -13.62
N VAL A 63 5.25 5.48 -12.48
CA VAL A 63 4.69 4.36 -11.72
C VAL A 63 4.21 4.81 -10.35
N VAL A 64 5.09 5.30 -9.48
CA VAL A 64 4.75 5.57 -8.07
C VAL A 64 3.78 6.75 -7.94
N TYR A 65 4.13 7.90 -8.50
CA TYR A 65 3.30 9.11 -8.41
C TYR A 65 1.87 8.90 -8.92
N PRO A 66 1.67 8.36 -10.15
CA PRO A 66 0.31 8.14 -10.64
C PRO A 66 -0.47 7.09 -9.83
N THR A 67 0.22 6.13 -9.18
CA THR A 67 -0.46 5.15 -8.32
C THR A 67 -0.96 5.82 -7.04
N TYR A 68 -0.15 6.59 -6.35
CA TYR A 68 -0.59 7.29 -5.14
C TYR A 68 -1.61 8.40 -5.43
N GLN A 69 -1.54 9.06 -6.59
CA GLN A 69 -2.60 9.98 -7.04
C GLN A 69 -3.93 9.27 -7.27
N ALA A 70 -3.89 8.09 -7.91
CA ALA A 70 -5.10 7.28 -8.15
C ALA A 70 -5.67 6.76 -6.83
N LEU A 71 -4.81 6.28 -5.91
CA LEU A 71 -5.19 5.84 -4.58
C LEU A 71 -5.91 6.96 -3.81
N ALA A 72 -5.29 8.13 -3.68
CA ALA A 72 -5.88 9.27 -2.99
C ALA A 72 -7.19 9.76 -3.66
N SER A 73 -7.26 9.73 -5.00
CA SER A 73 -8.48 10.04 -5.74
C SER A 73 -9.60 9.05 -5.46
N ASN A 74 -9.29 7.74 -5.43
CA ASN A 74 -10.29 6.71 -5.14
C ASN A 74 -10.71 6.72 -3.67
N ALA A 75 -9.81 7.00 -2.73
CA ALA A 75 -10.14 7.15 -1.31
C ALA A 75 -11.11 8.33 -1.06
N ARG A 76 -10.99 9.44 -1.80
CA ARG A 76 -12.00 10.53 -1.78
C ARG A 76 -13.37 10.05 -2.22
N LYS A 77 -13.45 9.22 -3.27
CA LYS A 77 -14.71 8.65 -3.76
C LYS A 77 -15.29 7.65 -2.75
N LEU A 78 -14.43 6.83 -2.14
CA LEU A 78 -14.82 5.88 -1.09
C LEU A 78 -15.45 6.63 0.10
N TYR A 79 -14.78 7.66 0.61
CA TYR A 79 -15.34 8.48 1.69
C TYR A 79 -16.68 9.10 1.30
N SER A 80 -16.78 9.69 0.11
CA SER A 80 -18.05 10.28 -0.38
C SER A 80 -19.18 9.24 -0.46
N ALA A 81 -18.89 8.03 -0.93
CA ALA A 81 -19.86 6.95 -1.01
C ALA A 81 -20.26 6.43 0.38
N ALA A 82 -19.31 6.24 1.29
CA ALA A 82 -19.56 5.81 2.67
C ALA A 82 -20.39 6.85 3.43
N GLN A 83 -20.08 8.14 3.29
CA GLN A 83 -20.85 9.24 3.89
C GLN A 83 -22.28 9.31 3.34
N THR A 84 -22.46 9.12 2.03
CA THR A 84 -23.77 9.10 1.40
C THR A 84 -24.60 7.93 1.92
N LEU A 85 -23.99 6.74 2.02
CA LEU A 85 -24.62 5.54 2.56
C LEU A 85 -25.03 5.72 4.03
N TYR A 86 -24.15 6.26 4.87
CA TYR A 86 -24.44 6.54 6.26
C TYR A 86 -25.62 7.53 6.42
N LYS A 87 -25.58 8.66 5.71
CA LYS A 87 -26.65 9.68 5.75
C LYS A 87 -28.01 9.14 5.28
N SER A 88 -28.02 8.30 4.24
CA SER A 88 -29.27 7.68 3.77
C SER A 88 -29.81 6.66 4.77
N ALA A 89 -28.94 5.97 5.49
CA ALA A 89 -29.35 5.08 6.57
C ALA A 89 -29.94 5.84 7.77
N GLU A 90 -29.31 6.95 8.19
CA GLU A 90 -29.87 7.83 9.22
C GLU A 90 -31.25 8.39 8.83
N ALA A 91 -31.44 8.75 7.58
CA ALA A 91 -32.72 9.23 7.04
C ALA A 91 -33.76 8.10 6.83
N GLY A 92 -33.39 6.84 7.00
CA GLY A 92 -34.25 5.69 6.76
C GLY A 92 -34.52 5.41 5.25
N THR A 93 -33.75 6.03 4.35
CA THR A 93 -33.94 5.97 2.89
C THR A 93 -32.89 5.12 2.17
N MET A 94 -32.01 4.43 2.92
CA MET A 94 -30.95 3.61 2.38
C MET A 94 -31.41 2.64 1.30
N THR A 95 -30.66 2.58 0.20
CA THR A 95 -30.94 1.72 -0.96
C THR A 95 -29.76 0.80 -1.27
N GLN A 96 -30.02 -0.33 -1.95
CA GLN A 96 -28.96 -1.23 -2.43
C GLN A 96 -27.99 -0.53 -3.40
N LYS A 97 -28.45 0.48 -4.14
CA LYS A 97 -27.60 1.27 -5.05
C LYS A 97 -26.48 2.00 -4.30
N GLU A 98 -26.75 2.55 -3.13
CA GLU A 98 -25.76 3.25 -2.30
C GLU A 98 -24.76 2.26 -1.70
N ILE A 99 -25.22 1.10 -1.23
CA ILE A 99 -24.35 0.00 -0.76
C ILE A 99 -23.42 -0.45 -1.90
N ASN A 100 -23.98 -0.72 -3.07
CA ASN A 100 -23.19 -1.14 -4.24
C ASN A 100 -22.15 -0.07 -4.62
N ALA A 101 -22.49 1.22 -4.53
CA ALA A 101 -21.57 2.32 -4.81
C ALA A 101 -20.42 2.37 -3.80
N ALA A 102 -20.70 2.17 -2.51
CA ALA A 102 -19.66 2.09 -1.46
C ALA A 102 -18.75 0.87 -1.67
N CYS A 103 -19.33 -0.30 -1.96
CA CYS A 103 -18.57 -1.52 -2.27
C CYS A 103 -17.68 -1.36 -3.50
N GLU A 104 -18.15 -0.69 -4.55
CA GLU A 104 -17.35 -0.46 -5.76
C GLU A 104 -16.22 0.54 -5.49
N ALA A 105 -16.51 1.62 -4.76
CA ALA A 105 -15.49 2.58 -4.36
C ALA A 105 -14.42 1.93 -3.46
N PHE A 106 -14.81 1.05 -2.54
CA PHE A 106 -13.89 0.25 -1.73
C PHE A 106 -12.98 -0.60 -2.61
N LYS A 107 -13.53 -1.41 -3.53
CA LYS A 107 -12.74 -2.27 -4.42
C LYS A 107 -11.75 -1.48 -5.28
N ASN A 108 -12.14 -0.32 -5.77
CA ASN A 108 -11.27 0.54 -6.58
C ASN A 108 -10.14 1.17 -5.75
N THR A 109 -10.41 1.52 -4.49
CA THR A 109 -9.40 2.05 -3.58
C THR A 109 -8.42 0.96 -3.16
N ARG A 110 -8.95 -0.21 -2.76
CA ARG A 110 -8.14 -1.38 -2.40
C ARG A 110 -7.22 -1.80 -3.53
N GLN A 111 -7.70 -1.82 -4.77
CA GLN A 111 -6.89 -2.17 -5.94
C GLN A 111 -5.67 -1.26 -6.12
N GLU A 112 -5.80 0.04 -5.93
CA GLU A 112 -4.66 0.96 -6.03
C GLU A 112 -3.70 0.81 -4.86
N TRP A 113 -4.21 0.46 -3.68
CA TRP A 113 -3.37 0.13 -2.53
C TRP A 113 -2.54 -1.11 -2.82
N GLU A 114 -3.14 -2.22 -3.21
CA GLU A 114 -2.46 -3.46 -3.56
C GLU A 114 -1.43 -3.27 -4.70
N ARG A 115 -1.72 -2.38 -5.65
CA ARG A 115 -0.79 -1.99 -6.71
C ARG A 115 0.31 -1.05 -6.25
N SER A 116 0.36 -0.67 -4.99
CA SER A 116 1.43 0.11 -4.38
C SER A 116 2.37 -0.73 -3.50
N GLU A 117 2.07 -1.99 -3.28
CA GLU A 117 2.78 -2.87 -2.36
C GLU A 117 4.30 -3.00 -2.64
N ALA A 118 4.71 -2.97 -3.91
CA ALA A 118 6.14 -2.97 -4.27
C ALA A 118 6.88 -1.66 -3.94
N PHE A 119 6.23 -0.65 -3.35
CA PHE A 119 6.86 0.62 -3.00
C PHE A 119 6.34 1.24 -1.70
N LEU A 120 5.96 0.40 -0.74
CA LEU A 120 5.61 0.82 0.62
C LEU A 120 6.85 1.26 1.44
N PHE A 121 8.05 0.96 0.97
CA PHE A 121 9.28 1.44 1.60
C PHE A 121 9.35 2.97 1.65
N GLY A 122 10.10 3.49 2.59
CA GLY A 122 10.23 4.94 2.80
C GLY A 122 8.97 5.52 3.45
N SER A 123 8.26 6.42 2.77
CA SER A 123 7.20 7.22 3.40
C SER A 123 6.09 6.40 4.05
N ALA A 124 5.63 5.31 3.42
CA ALA A 124 4.57 4.47 3.99
C ALA A 124 5.03 3.80 5.28
N THR A 125 6.22 3.19 5.27
CA THR A 125 6.80 2.50 6.42
C THR A 125 7.33 3.45 7.48
N ASP A 126 8.09 4.49 7.07
CA ASP A 126 8.76 5.41 8.01
C ASP A 126 7.78 6.31 8.78
N ASN A 127 6.56 6.47 8.29
CA ASN A 127 5.48 7.22 8.91
C ASN A 127 4.36 6.33 9.47
N GLU A 128 4.57 5.00 9.49
CA GLU A 128 3.60 4.02 9.98
C GLU A 128 2.21 4.12 9.30
N LEU A 129 2.19 4.54 8.01
CA LEU A 129 0.94 4.73 7.27
C LEU A 129 0.35 3.41 6.80
N ASP A 130 1.20 2.46 6.45
CA ASP A 130 0.82 1.11 6.05
C ASP A 130 0.07 0.37 7.18
N PRO A 131 0.64 0.12 8.36
CA PRO A 131 -0.10 -0.56 9.43
C PRO A 131 -1.31 0.23 9.94
N HIS A 132 -1.42 1.53 9.64
CA HIS A 132 -2.57 2.32 10.01
C HIS A 132 -3.80 2.04 9.13
N ILE A 133 -3.61 1.83 7.83
CA ILE A 133 -4.74 1.64 6.89
C ILE A 133 -4.90 0.20 6.40
N ASP A 134 -3.96 -0.68 6.71
CA ASP A 134 -3.96 -2.07 6.25
C ASP A 134 -3.55 -3.08 7.35
N SER A 135 -4.01 -2.85 8.57
CA SER A 135 -3.77 -3.76 9.70
C SER A 135 -4.60 -5.04 9.56
N TRP A 136 -3.94 -6.21 9.54
CA TRP A 136 -4.61 -7.50 9.41
C TRP A 136 -3.82 -8.63 10.11
N PRO A 137 -4.43 -9.75 10.47
CA PRO A 137 -5.87 -10.05 10.33
C PRO A 137 -6.74 -9.16 11.24
N LEU A 138 -7.99 -8.92 10.81
CA LEU A 138 -8.96 -8.14 11.57
C LEU A 138 -9.23 -8.77 12.93
N ASP A 139 -9.07 -8.00 14.01
CA ASP A 139 -9.48 -8.40 15.37
C ASP A 139 -10.98 -8.17 15.55
N ARG A 140 -11.76 -9.25 15.43
CA ARG A 140 -13.24 -9.20 15.54
C ARG A 140 -13.73 -8.82 16.93
N ASP A 141 -13.02 -9.22 17.98
CA ASP A 141 -13.39 -8.88 19.36
C ASP A 141 -13.15 -7.38 19.60
N GLU A 142 -12.10 -6.82 19.03
CA GLU A 142 -11.84 -5.38 19.08
C GLU A 142 -12.84 -4.60 18.23
N LEU A 143 -13.21 -5.10 17.06
CA LEU A 143 -14.25 -4.49 16.23
C LEU A 143 -15.60 -4.45 16.95
N GLU A 144 -16.02 -5.56 17.57
CA GLU A 144 -17.25 -5.59 18.36
C GLU A 144 -17.20 -4.57 19.51
N ARG A 145 -16.08 -4.50 20.23
CA ARG A 145 -15.89 -3.49 21.29
C ARG A 145 -16.00 -2.06 20.74
N ALA A 146 -15.39 -1.77 19.60
CA ALA A 146 -15.47 -0.46 18.95
C ALA A 146 -16.92 -0.12 18.55
N LEU A 147 -17.67 -1.11 18.02
CA LEU A 147 -19.02 -0.95 17.50
C LEU A 147 -20.12 -1.05 18.57
N THR A 148 -19.78 -1.38 19.82
CA THR A 148 -20.71 -1.42 20.97
C THR A 148 -20.39 -0.39 22.05
N ASN A 149 -19.25 0.31 21.96
CA ASN A 149 -18.86 1.36 22.89
C ASN A 149 -19.52 2.70 22.50
N GLU A 150 -20.43 3.19 23.34
CA GLU A 150 -21.19 4.42 23.07
C GLU A 150 -20.30 5.66 22.83
N ASN A 151 -19.15 5.76 23.53
CA ASN A 151 -18.23 6.89 23.36
C ASN A 151 -17.52 6.83 21.98
N LEU A 152 -17.08 5.64 21.54
CA LEU A 152 -16.47 5.46 20.23
C LEU A 152 -17.49 5.71 19.11
N ILE A 153 -18.71 5.18 19.26
CA ILE A 153 -19.81 5.44 18.32
C ILE A 153 -20.12 6.94 18.21
N ALA A 154 -20.16 7.67 19.33
CA ALA A 154 -20.37 9.12 19.32
C ALA A 154 -19.22 9.83 18.57
N GLY A 155 -17.99 9.37 18.71
CA GLY A 155 -16.83 9.87 17.98
C GLY A 155 -16.91 9.61 16.46
N PHE A 156 -17.33 8.42 16.04
CA PHE A 156 -17.53 8.09 14.61
C PHE A 156 -18.66 8.93 13.97
N LYS A 157 -19.58 9.43 14.77
CA LYS A 157 -20.69 10.33 14.37
C LYS A 157 -20.37 11.81 14.50
N SER A 158 -19.15 12.16 14.95
CA SER A 158 -18.75 13.55 15.17
C SER A 158 -18.60 14.36 13.86
N GLU A 159 -18.45 15.68 13.97
CA GLU A 159 -18.25 16.55 12.80
C GLU A 159 -16.95 16.27 12.07
N ASN A 160 -15.89 15.83 12.77
CA ASN A 160 -14.62 15.42 12.15
C ASN A 160 -14.26 14.00 12.59
N PRO A 161 -14.92 12.98 12.04
CA PRO A 161 -14.72 11.59 12.45
C PRO A 161 -13.31 11.08 12.13
N ALA A 162 -12.66 11.55 11.07
CA ALA A 162 -11.29 11.17 10.74
C ALA A 162 -10.29 11.63 11.81
N LYS A 163 -10.45 12.85 12.34
CA LYS A 163 -9.64 13.33 13.45
C LYS A 163 -9.83 12.47 14.69
N PHE A 164 -11.09 12.14 15.01
CA PHE A 164 -11.41 11.25 16.13
C PHE A 164 -10.71 9.89 15.97
N VAL A 165 -10.81 9.26 14.80
CA VAL A 165 -10.13 7.99 14.49
C VAL A 165 -8.63 8.11 14.72
N SER A 166 -7.98 9.14 14.19
CA SER A 166 -6.55 9.36 14.33
C SER A 166 -6.10 9.59 15.79
N GLU A 167 -6.88 10.33 16.57
CA GLU A 167 -6.57 10.62 17.98
C GLU A 167 -6.77 9.41 18.92
N HIS A 168 -7.58 8.42 18.50
CA HIS A 168 -7.93 7.22 19.29
C HIS A 168 -7.43 5.93 18.63
N ASN A 169 -6.55 6.02 17.64
CA ASN A 169 -6.09 4.86 16.86
C ASN A 169 -5.52 3.72 17.74
N THR A 170 -4.83 4.05 18.83
CA THR A 170 -4.27 3.04 19.74
C THR A 170 -5.31 2.22 20.48
N GLU A 171 -6.57 2.65 20.51
CA GLU A 171 -7.68 1.95 21.16
C GLU A 171 -8.31 0.88 20.29
N PHE A 172 -8.15 0.98 18.95
CA PHE A 172 -8.78 0.09 17.97
C PHE A 172 -7.99 -0.02 16.65
N GLN A 173 -6.66 0.07 16.72
CA GLN A 173 -5.78 0.04 15.54
C GLN A 173 -5.98 -1.22 14.68
N SER A 174 -6.19 -2.38 15.30
CA SER A 174 -6.34 -3.65 14.60
C SER A 174 -7.61 -3.79 13.76
N VAL A 175 -8.49 -2.76 13.78
CA VAL A 175 -9.75 -2.75 13.04
C VAL A 175 -9.89 -1.56 12.10
N LEU A 176 -8.86 -0.72 12.01
CA LEU A 176 -8.85 0.42 11.10
C LEU A 176 -8.59 0.02 9.66
N GLY A 177 -8.73 0.98 8.77
CA GLY A 177 -8.38 0.83 7.37
C GLY A 177 -9.30 -0.10 6.58
N PHE A 178 -8.69 -0.82 5.65
CA PHE A 178 -9.42 -1.61 4.66
C PHE A 178 -10.19 -2.78 5.28
N HIS A 179 -9.62 -3.50 6.25
CA HIS A 179 -10.21 -4.75 6.74
C HIS A 179 -11.46 -4.51 7.59
N GLY A 180 -11.50 -3.45 8.42
CA GLY A 180 -12.71 -3.06 9.13
C GLY A 180 -13.82 -2.58 8.18
N MET A 181 -13.47 -1.83 7.13
CA MET A 181 -14.44 -1.42 6.10
C MET A 181 -14.95 -2.60 5.27
N GLU A 182 -14.08 -3.55 4.94
CA GLU A 182 -14.45 -4.78 4.25
C GLU A 182 -15.49 -5.58 5.04
N PHE A 183 -15.24 -5.75 6.35
CA PHE A 183 -16.19 -6.42 7.24
C PHE A 183 -17.59 -5.78 7.18
N VAL A 184 -17.69 -4.45 7.19
CA VAL A 184 -18.98 -3.76 7.13
C VAL A 184 -19.65 -3.93 5.77
N LEU A 185 -18.90 -3.96 4.67
CA LEU A 185 -19.46 -3.95 3.31
C LEU A 185 -19.76 -5.33 2.73
N PHE A 186 -19.04 -6.37 3.20
CA PHE A 186 -19.09 -7.70 2.58
C PHE A 186 -19.31 -8.81 3.60
N ARG A 187 -19.92 -9.95 3.15
CA ARG A 187 -20.02 -11.22 3.87
C ARG A 187 -20.01 -12.36 2.86
N ASN A 188 -19.25 -13.41 3.15
CA ASN A 188 -19.21 -14.65 2.36
C ASN A 188 -19.03 -14.41 0.85
N GLY A 189 -18.15 -13.48 0.47
CA GLY A 189 -17.85 -13.14 -0.91
C GLY A 189 -18.88 -12.23 -1.59
N ALA A 190 -19.94 -11.81 -0.90
CA ALA A 190 -21.01 -10.99 -1.44
C ALA A 190 -21.12 -9.63 -0.73
N GLN A 191 -21.66 -8.64 -1.45
CA GLN A 191 -22.04 -7.36 -0.85
C GLN A 191 -23.20 -7.56 0.12
N ARG A 192 -23.19 -6.87 1.26
CA ARG A 192 -24.33 -6.90 2.20
C ARG A 192 -25.56 -6.24 1.61
N THR A 193 -26.72 -6.65 2.08
CA THR A 193 -28.02 -6.13 1.62
C THR A 193 -28.54 -4.99 2.51
N VAL A 194 -29.54 -4.27 2.01
CA VAL A 194 -30.24 -3.24 2.80
C VAL A 194 -30.82 -3.84 4.07
N GLU A 195 -31.39 -5.05 3.99
CA GLU A 195 -31.99 -5.76 5.13
C GLU A 195 -30.93 -6.08 6.18
N ALA A 196 -29.76 -6.58 5.75
CA ALA A 196 -28.64 -6.91 6.66
C ALA A 196 -28.12 -5.66 7.38
N LEU A 197 -27.95 -4.54 6.67
CA LEU A 197 -27.46 -3.28 7.26
C LEU A 197 -28.52 -2.48 8.03
N LYS A 198 -29.81 -2.84 7.95
CA LYS A 198 -30.88 -2.30 8.82
C LYS A 198 -31.07 -3.11 10.08
N ALA A 199 -30.72 -4.38 10.06
CA ALA A 199 -30.78 -5.27 11.22
C ALA A 199 -29.58 -5.05 12.17
N ASN A 200 -29.62 -5.67 13.33
CA ASN A 200 -28.40 -5.85 14.13
C ASN A 200 -27.56 -6.97 13.50
N ASP A 201 -26.29 -6.73 13.34
CA ASP A 201 -25.35 -7.76 12.89
C ASP A 201 -25.06 -8.74 14.05
N THR A 202 -25.16 -10.02 13.76
CA THR A 202 -24.84 -11.14 14.66
C THR A 202 -23.96 -12.18 14.00
N ASP A 203 -23.43 -11.85 12.80
CA ASP A 203 -22.59 -12.73 12.01
C ASP A 203 -21.14 -12.70 12.49
N GLU A 204 -20.35 -13.67 12.05
CA GLU A 204 -18.89 -13.69 12.22
C GLU A 204 -18.40 -13.58 13.68
N GLY A 205 -19.23 -13.95 14.65
CA GLY A 205 -18.88 -13.96 16.07
C GLY A 205 -19.19 -12.67 16.83
N VAL A 206 -19.75 -11.64 16.17
CA VAL A 206 -20.28 -10.48 16.90
C VAL A 206 -21.60 -10.82 17.59
N THR A 207 -21.82 -10.27 18.78
CA THR A 207 -23.00 -10.65 19.60
C THR A 207 -24.25 -9.91 19.17
N SER A 208 -24.15 -8.61 18.96
CA SER A 208 -25.23 -7.76 18.44
C SER A 208 -24.70 -6.34 18.19
N VAL A 209 -24.46 -5.99 16.97
CA VAL A 209 -24.01 -4.65 16.56
C VAL A 209 -25.08 -4.01 15.68
N LYS A 210 -25.42 -2.75 15.96
CA LYS A 210 -26.41 -2.04 15.14
C LYS A 210 -25.82 -1.68 13.79
N GLY A 211 -26.52 -2.02 12.70
CA GLY A 211 -26.04 -1.69 11.35
C GLY A 211 -25.79 -0.19 11.11
N ILE A 212 -26.55 0.70 11.77
CA ILE A 212 -26.29 2.15 11.72
C ILE A 212 -24.96 2.53 12.37
N ASP A 213 -24.51 1.80 13.39
CA ASP A 213 -23.24 2.04 14.08
C ASP A 213 -22.07 1.48 13.23
N GLU A 214 -22.27 0.34 12.54
CA GLU A 214 -21.34 -0.13 11.51
C GLU A 214 -21.14 0.90 10.39
N LEU A 215 -22.22 1.53 9.93
CA LEU A 215 -22.15 2.56 8.87
C LEU A 215 -21.52 3.86 9.36
N ALA A 216 -21.69 4.23 10.64
CA ALA A 216 -20.97 5.34 11.25
C ALA A 216 -19.46 5.07 11.33
N PHE A 217 -19.06 3.85 11.72
CA PHE A 217 -17.68 3.40 11.68
C PHE A 217 -17.12 3.41 10.26
N LEU A 218 -17.84 2.85 9.28
CA LEU A 218 -17.45 2.81 7.88
C LEU A 218 -17.11 4.22 7.35
N GLN A 219 -17.97 5.21 7.58
CA GLN A 219 -17.72 6.58 7.11
C GLN A 219 -16.54 7.22 7.83
N ALA A 220 -16.35 6.95 9.11
CA ALA A 220 -15.26 7.51 9.91
C ALA A 220 -13.90 6.96 9.44
N VAL A 221 -13.80 5.65 9.27
CA VAL A 221 -12.58 4.99 8.78
C VAL A 221 -12.30 5.36 7.32
N ALA A 222 -13.34 5.48 6.46
CA ALA A 222 -13.15 5.95 5.09
C ALA A 222 -12.65 7.41 5.02
N ALA A 223 -13.07 8.26 5.97
CA ALA A 223 -12.56 9.64 6.08
C ALA A 223 -11.09 9.66 6.52
N ASP A 224 -10.70 8.76 7.42
CA ASP A 224 -9.32 8.61 7.87
C ASP A 224 -8.44 8.07 6.73
N VAL A 225 -8.84 7.01 6.05
CA VAL A 225 -8.14 6.46 4.86
C VAL A 225 -7.98 7.53 3.76
N ARG A 226 -8.99 8.40 3.53
CA ARG A 226 -8.87 9.55 2.64
C ARG A 226 -7.71 10.47 3.06
N ASN A 227 -7.59 10.76 4.34
CA ASN A 227 -6.55 11.68 4.84
C ASN A 227 -5.17 11.03 4.80
N ILE A 228 -5.05 9.76 5.18
CA ILE A 228 -3.77 9.01 5.14
C ILE A 228 -3.28 8.81 3.70
N THR A 229 -4.16 8.48 2.76
CA THR A 229 -3.78 8.34 1.34
C THR A 229 -3.41 9.69 0.70
N ALA A 230 -4.06 10.78 1.09
CA ALA A 230 -3.64 12.14 0.71
C ALA A 230 -2.25 12.47 1.27
N LEU A 231 -1.99 12.06 2.50
CA LEU A 231 -0.69 12.22 3.12
C LEU A 231 0.40 11.43 2.40
N LEU A 232 0.10 10.19 2.02
CA LEU A 232 1.01 9.33 1.27
C LEU A 232 1.36 9.93 -0.11
N GLU A 233 0.35 10.43 -0.86
CA GLU A 233 0.59 11.19 -2.09
C GLU A 233 1.52 12.39 -1.82
N PHE A 234 1.23 13.17 -0.79
CA PHE A 234 1.98 14.38 -0.49
C PHE A 234 3.42 14.10 -0.05
N THR A 235 3.64 13.12 0.82
CA THR A 235 4.99 12.77 1.30
C THR A 235 5.88 12.20 0.19
N TRP A 236 5.30 11.60 -0.85
CA TRP A 236 6.03 11.18 -2.05
C TRP A 236 6.30 12.32 -3.02
N MET A 237 5.32 13.22 -3.23
CA MET A 237 5.33 14.17 -4.33
C MET A 237 5.63 15.62 -3.92
N GLY A 238 5.49 15.95 -2.63
CA GLY A 238 5.64 17.32 -2.12
C GLY A 238 4.70 18.30 -2.81
N SER A 239 5.26 19.39 -3.32
CA SER A 239 4.50 20.45 -4.02
C SER A 239 3.83 19.98 -5.32
N ALA A 240 4.28 18.86 -5.90
CA ALA A 240 3.68 18.26 -7.10
C ALA A 240 2.40 17.44 -6.81
N ALA A 241 2.06 17.21 -5.54
CA ALA A 241 0.81 16.55 -5.16
C ALA A 241 -0.43 17.31 -5.67
N SER A 242 -1.55 16.61 -5.84
CA SER A 242 -2.79 17.18 -6.37
C SER A 242 -3.31 18.35 -5.50
N ASN A 243 -4.05 19.27 -6.12
CA ASN A 243 -4.64 20.39 -5.37
C ASN A 243 -5.68 19.90 -4.36
N GLU A 244 -6.40 18.83 -4.67
CA GLU A 244 -7.37 18.18 -3.79
C GLU A 244 -6.67 17.61 -2.55
N THR A 245 -5.55 16.94 -2.72
CA THR A 245 -4.71 16.45 -1.62
C THR A 245 -4.23 17.60 -0.73
N LYS A 246 -3.69 18.66 -1.33
CA LYS A 246 -3.25 19.84 -0.58
C LYS A 246 -4.41 20.50 0.19
N ALA A 247 -5.61 20.57 -0.41
CA ALA A 247 -6.79 21.12 0.25
C ALA A 247 -7.23 20.26 1.46
N ILE A 248 -7.20 18.94 1.36
CA ILE A 248 -7.48 18.04 2.48
C ILE A 248 -6.48 18.31 3.61
N LEU A 249 -5.20 18.30 3.29
CA LEU A 249 -4.13 18.40 4.29
C LEU A 249 -4.01 19.80 4.91
N SER A 250 -4.46 20.87 4.26
CA SER A 250 -4.56 22.21 4.85
C SER A 250 -5.89 22.48 5.57
N GLY A 251 -6.87 21.59 5.43
CA GLY A 251 -8.20 21.67 6.02
C GLY A 251 -8.43 20.60 7.10
N GLU A 252 -9.39 19.72 6.85
CA GLU A 252 -9.81 18.66 7.80
C GLU A 252 -8.68 17.69 8.16
N GLY A 253 -7.72 17.44 7.28
CA GLY A 253 -6.57 16.56 7.49
C GLY A 253 -5.32 17.25 8.06
N SER A 254 -5.39 18.52 8.47
CA SER A 254 -4.21 19.27 8.92
C SER A 254 -3.53 18.72 10.18
N TYR A 255 -4.24 17.91 10.98
CA TYR A 255 -3.74 17.27 12.18
C TYR A 255 -2.71 16.15 11.91
N VAL A 256 -2.68 15.58 10.69
CA VAL A 256 -1.78 14.47 10.36
C VAL A 256 -0.34 14.90 10.07
N PHE A 257 -0.03 16.21 10.05
CA PHE A 257 1.27 16.72 9.63
C PHE A 257 2.35 16.86 10.71
N SER A 258 2.02 16.77 12.00
CA SER A 258 2.90 17.31 13.05
C SER A 258 4.22 16.57 13.27
N THR A 259 4.41 15.35 12.74
CA THR A 259 5.59 14.51 13.05
C THR A 259 6.17 13.72 11.86
N LEU A 260 5.73 14.03 10.64
CA LEU A 260 6.03 13.18 9.48
C LEU A 260 7.41 13.41 8.87
N ARG A 261 8.03 12.32 8.41
CA ARG A 261 9.17 12.35 7.50
C ARG A 261 8.71 12.68 6.09
N TYR A 262 9.58 13.29 5.30
CA TYR A 262 9.36 13.60 3.88
C TYR A 262 8.17 14.54 3.60
N ASN A 263 7.86 15.41 4.53
CA ASN A 263 6.67 16.28 4.41
C ASN A 263 6.80 17.41 3.35
N GLY A 264 7.98 17.62 2.76
CA GLY A 264 8.20 18.57 1.66
C GLY A 264 7.83 20.04 1.93
N LEU A 265 7.19 20.31 3.08
CA LEU A 265 6.73 21.63 3.50
C LEU A 265 7.73 22.36 4.40
N ALA A 266 8.67 21.61 4.97
CA ALA A 266 9.50 22.20 5.99
C ALA A 266 10.53 23.15 5.38
N SER A 267 10.50 24.37 5.84
CA SER A 267 11.60 25.33 5.68
C SER A 267 12.97 24.82 6.17
N ASN A 268 13.00 23.66 6.81
CA ASN A 268 14.19 22.96 7.29
C ASN A 268 14.79 21.99 6.26
N GLY A 269 14.30 21.98 5.00
CA GLY A 269 14.91 21.20 3.91
C GLY A 269 14.58 19.71 3.88
N THR A 270 13.49 19.25 4.49
CA THR A 270 13.03 17.87 4.30
C THR A 270 12.46 17.70 2.90
N MET A 271 13.12 16.86 2.09
CA MET A 271 12.66 16.49 0.75
C MET A 271 11.41 15.61 0.86
N CYS A 272 10.56 15.66 -0.16
CA CYS A 272 9.58 14.59 -0.36
C CYS A 272 10.31 13.29 -0.75
N PHE A 273 9.68 12.13 -0.53
CA PHE A 273 10.38 10.86 -0.67
C PHE A 273 10.80 10.58 -2.13
N GLY A 274 10.01 11.02 -3.11
CA GLY A 274 10.42 10.91 -4.51
C GLY A 274 11.72 11.66 -4.81
N GLN A 275 11.87 12.88 -4.28
CA GLN A 275 13.13 13.64 -4.41
C GLN A 275 14.28 12.96 -3.65
N PHE A 276 13.99 12.44 -2.45
CA PHE A 276 14.96 11.72 -1.64
C PHE A 276 15.52 10.49 -2.40
N LEU A 277 14.65 9.68 -3.00
CA LEU A 277 15.05 8.52 -3.79
C LEU A 277 15.86 8.91 -5.06
N LEU A 278 15.59 10.08 -5.63
CA LEU A 278 16.26 10.60 -6.82
C LEU A 278 17.53 11.41 -6.52
N SER A 279 17.96 11.48 -5.26
CA SER A 279 19.13 12.26 -4.84
C SER A 279 20.11 11.40 -4.02
N PRO A 280 20.64 10.29 -4.58
CA PRO A 280 21.56 9.43 -3.84
C PRO A 280 22.81 10.21 -3.44
N SER A 281 23.12 10.18 -2.14
CA SER A 281 24.28 10.85 -1.55
C SER A 281 24.59 10.23 -0.19
N SER A 282 25.75 10.54 0.37
CA SER A 282 26.12 10.09 1.72
C SER A 282 25.16 10.59 2.82
N THR A 283 24.32 11.59 2.54
CA THR A 283 23.39 12.18 3.49
C THR A 283 21.97 11.63 3.37
N THR A 284 21.62 10.92 2.28
CA THR A 284 20.26 10.41 2.03
C THR A 284 20.07 8.94 2.40
N GLY A 285 21.12 8.21 2.81
CA GLY A 285 21.01 6.77 3.07
C GLY A 285 21.11 5.89 1.81
N TYR A 286 20.77 6.39 0.64
CA TYR A 286 21.11 5.79 -0.65
C TYR A 286 22.42 6.41 -1.13
N THR A 287 23.53 5.68 -0.98
CA THR A 287 24.88 6.24 -1.24
C THR A 287 25.27 6.21 -2.72
N SER A 288 24.49 5.51 -3.54
CA SER A 288 24.75 5.33 -4.97
C SER A 288 23.46 5.04 -5.74
N TRP A 289 23.52 5.15 -7.07
CA TRP A 289 22.41 4.75 -7.94
C TRP A 289 22.14 3.25 -7.89
N GLN A 290 23.19 2.42 -7.71
CA GLN A 290 23.03 0.98 -7.46
C GLN A 290 22.22 0.73 -6.18
N GLY A 291 22.48 1.49 -5.11
CA GLY A 291 21.70 1.43 -3.88
C GLY A 291 20.23 1.77 -4.11
N THR A 292 19.93 2.80 -4.90
CA THR A 292 18.56 3.14 -5.30
C THR A 292 17.89 2.02 -6.10
N MET A 293 18.60 1.44 -7.08
CA MET A 293 18.08 0.31 -7.85
C MET A 293 17.82 -0.90 -6.94
N ASN A 294 18.74 -1.20 -6.04
CA ASN A 294 18.58 -2.31 -5.09
C ASN A 294 17.38 -2.11 -4.17
N GLN A 295 17.13 -0.88 -3.71
CA GLN A 295 15.93 -0.58 -2.93
C GLN A 295 14.65 -0.91 -3.70
N ILE A 296 14.58 -0.58 -4.99
CA ILE A 296 13.42 -0.89 -5.83
C ILE A 296 13.29 -2.40 -6.05
N PHE A 297 14.38 -3.09 -6.39
CA PHE A 297 14.35 -4.54 -6.62
C PHE A 297 14.11 -5.33 -5.34
N VAL A 298 14.94 -5.12 -4.31
CA VAL A 298 14.93 -5.97 -3.11
C VAL A 298 14.02 -5.39 -2.05
N GLY A 299 14.21 -4.13 -1.66
CA GLY A 299 13.40 -3.49 -0.62
C GLY A 299 11.92 -3.33 -0.99
N GLY A 300 11.60 -3.29 -2.28
CA GLY A 300 10.23 -3.23 -2.80
C GLY A 300 9.79 -4.58 -3.38
N CYS A 301 10.20 -4.88 -4.60
CA CYS A 301 9.63 -6.00 -5.36
C CYS A 301 9.87 -7.38 -4.73
N SER A 302 11.06 -7.65 -4.16
CA SER A 302 11.34 -8.92 -3.49
C SER A 302 10.58 -9.02 -2.18
N ASN A 303 10.51 -7.94 -1.40
CA ASN A 303 9.82 -7.93 -0.11
C ASN A 303 8.36 -8.36 -0.26
N ILE A 304 7.61 -7.79 -1.21
CA ILE A 304 6.22 -8.18 -1.43
C ILE A 304 6.08 -9.60 -2.01
N CYS A 305 7.03 -10.09 -2.81
CA CYS A 305 7.03 -11.50 -3.21
C CYS A 305 7.11 -12.43 -2.01
N ALA A 306 8.06 -12.19 -1.10
CA ALA A 306 8.23 -13.00 0.10
C ALA A 306 6.98 -12.95 0.98
N GLU A 307 6.37 -11.77 1.13
CA GLU A 307 5.14 -11.61 1.91
C GLU A 307 3.97 -12.38 1.28
N VAL A 308 3.75 -12.25 -0.02
CA VAL A 308 2.67 -12.98 -0.71
C VAL A 308 2.87 -14.49 -0.63
N ALA A 309 4.09 -15.00 -0.84
CA ALA A 309 4.35 -16.42 -0.85
C ALA A 309 4.33 -17.04 0.55
N ASP A 310 5.04 -16.45 1.51
CA ASP A 310 5.22 -17.04 2.84
C ASP A 310 4.11 -16.68 3.83
N GLN A 311 3.69 -15.41 3.84
CA GLN A 311 2.72 -14.94 4.82
C GLN A 311 1.28 -15.03 4.26
N LYS A 312 0.97 -14.27 3.23
CA LYS A 312 -0.41 -14.10 2.71
C LYS A 312 -1.03 -15.39 2.17
N LEU A 313 -0.29 -16.16 1.37
CA LEU A 313 -0.73 -17.49 0.90
C LEU A 313 -0.24 -18.62 1.83
N GLY A 314 1.00 -18.51 2.30
CA GLY A 314 1.73 -19.60 2.92
C GLY A 314 1.17 -20.05 4.26
N GLN A 315 0.83 -19.12 5.16
CA GLN A 315 0.36 -19.49 6.51
C GLN A 315 -0.92 -20.31 6.46
N ALA A 316 -1.97 -19.81 5.83
CA ALA A 316 -3.24 -20.54 5.73
C ALA A 316 -3.10 -21.85 4.96
N TYR A 317 -2.25 -21.89 3.90
CA TYR A 317 -1.95 -23.12 3.17
C TYR A 317 -1.27 -24.17 4.07
N ARG A 318 -0.23 -23.80 4.82
CA ARG A 318 0.49 -24.71 5.72
C ARG A 318 -0.43 -25.27 6.80
N VAL A 319 -1.28 -24.43 7.40
CA VAL A 319 -2.27 -24.88 8.38
C VAL A 319 -3.26 -25.86 7.75
N ALA A 320 -3.82 -25.52 6.58
CA ALA A 320 -4.81 -26.37 5.89
C ALA A 320 -4.26 -27.71 5.43
N THR A 321 -2.95 -27.81 5.16
CA THR A 321 -2.29 -29.05 4.74
C THR A 321 -1.60 -29.82 5.87
N GLY A 322 -1.73 -29.36 7.12
CA GLY A 322 -1.11 -30.00 8.29
C GLY A 322 0.42 -29.79 8.37
N GLN A 323 0.95 -28.85 7.64
CA GLN A 323 2.37 -28.47 7.64
C GLN A 323 2.64 -27.23 8.52
N GLY A 324 1.59 -26.64 9.09
CA GLY A 324 1.67 -25.41 9.83
C GLY A 324 2.42 -25.54 11.17
N ASN A 325 3.17 -24.51 11.51
CA ASN A 325 3.74 -24.33 12.83
C ASN A 325 2.69 -23.62 13.72
N THR A 326 2.17 -24.31 14.74
CA THR A 326 1.08 -23.83 15.60
C THR A 326 1.42 -22.55 16.39
N THR A 327 2.69 -22.15 16.43
CA THR A 327 3.15 -20.93 17.11
C THR A 327 3.31 -19.73 16.19
N GLU A 328 3.39 -19.95 14.87
CA GLU A 328 3.73 -18.93 13.88
C GLU A 328 2.65 -18.81 12.79
N ASP A 329 2.03 -19.93 12.40
CA ASP A 329 1.03 -19.94 11.32
C ASP A 329 -0.39 -19.85 11.86
N SER A 330 -1.23 -19.03 11.20
CA SER A 330 -2.66 -18.91 11.50
C SER A 330 -3.51 -19.23 10.28
N LYS A 331 -4.57 -19.99 10.47
CA LYS A 331 -5.60 -20.21 9.45
C LYS A 331 -6.42 -18.95 9.13
N GLU A 332 -6.39 -17.98 10.06
CA GLU A 332 -7.11 -16.72 9.96
C GLU A 332 -6.25 -15.64 9.29
N TYR A 333 -4.98 -15.96 8.99
CA TYR A 333 -4.10 -15.06 8.27
C TYR A 333 -4.44 -15.08 6.77
N ILE A 334 -5.66 -14.63 6.46
CA ILE A 334 -6.20 -14.51 5.10
C ILE A 334 -6.65 -13.08 4.90
N GLU A 335 -6.09 -12.44 3.90
CA GLU A 335 -6.45 -11.10 3.49
C GLU A 335 -7.75 -11.12 2.66
N SER A 336 -8.59 -10.12 2.82
CA SER A 336 -9.89 -10.00 2.15
C SER A 336 -10.84 -11.21 2.35
N PRO A 337 -11.01 -11.68 3.62
CA PRO A 337 -11.79 -12.89 3.89
C PRO A 337 -13.30 -12.70 3.70
N TYR A 338 -13.83 -11.47 3.81
CA TYR A 338 -15.27 -11.19 3.74
C TYR A 338 -15.75 -10.96 2.32
N SER A 339 -14.90 -10.39 1.46
CA SER A 339 -15.19 -10.15 0.04
C SER A 339 -14.72 -11.29 -0.88
N HIS A 340 -13.95 -12.25 -0.35
CA HIS A 340 -13.30 -13.34 -1.07
C HIS A 340 -12.37 -12.85 -2.20
N ARG A 341 -11.71 -11.70 -1.98
CA ARG A 341 -10.87 -11.06 -3.01
C ARG A 341 -9.41 -11.45 -2.95
N SER A 342 -8.96 -12.26 -2.00
CA SER A 342 -7.55 -12.56 -1.74
C SER A 342 -6.71 -12.80 -3.01
N PHE A 343 -7.16 -13.66 -3.94
CA PHE A 343 -6.42 -13.91 -5.19
C PHE A 343 -6.36 -12.68 -6.12
N ILE A 344 -7.34 -11.77 -6.04
CA ILE A 344 -7.34 -10.53 -6.81
C ILE A 344 -6.30 -9.59 -6.21
N ASP A 345 -6.32 -9.45 -4.90
CA ASP A 345 -5.45 -8.55 -4.15
C ASP A 345 -3.99 -9.01 -4.29
N TYR A 346 -3.71 -10.30 -4.11
CA TYR A 346 -2.36 -10.85 -4.33
C TYR A 346 -1.89 -10.73 -5.79
N GLN A 347 -2.80 -10.82 -6.77
CA GLN A 347 -2.46 -10.56 -8.16
C GLN A 347 -2.13 -9.07 -8.39
N ASP A 348 -2.82 -8.15 -7.72
CA ASP A 348 -2.53 -6.73 -7.78
C ASP A 348 -1.18 -6.41 -7.08
N ASN A 349 -0.78 -7.15 -6.02
CA ASN A 349 0.59 -7.09 -5.48
C ASN A 349 1.63 -7.46 -6.56
N ILE A 350 1.41 -8.53 -7.31
CA ILE A 350 2.34 -8.91 -8.39
C ILE A 350 2.29 -7.90 -9.56
N TYR A 351 1.15 -7.25 -9.81
CA TYR A 351 1.08 -6.13 -10.76
C TYR A 351 1.86 -4.91 -10.29
N SER A 352 1.97 -4.64 -8.97
CA SER A 352 2.86 -3.58 -8.46
C SER A 352 4.32 -3.83 -8.84
N ILE A 353 4.77 -5.09 -8.76
CA ILE A 353 6.09 -5.53 -9.22
C ILE A 353 6.22 -5.36 -10.74
N LYS A 354 5.23 -5.84 -11.50
CA LYS A 354 5.24 -5.66 -12.96
C LYS A 354 5.36 -4.20 -13.35
N ASN A 355 4.57 -3.33 -12.72
CA ASN A 355 4.60 -1.89 -13.00
C ASN A 355 5.99 -1.30 -12.73
N SER A 356 6.61 -1.67 -11.60
CA SER A 356 7.97 -1.26 -11.23
C SER A 356 9.01 -1.73 -12.25
N LEU A 357 8.94 -2.99 -12.67
CA LEU A 357 9.90 -3.59 -13.60
C LEU A 357 9.71 -3.09 -15.05
N TYR A 358 8.46 -2.92 -15.50
CA TYR A 358 8.13 -2.45 -16.86
C TYR A 358 8.18 -0.94 -17.00
N GLY A 359 8.18 -0.18 -15.90
CA GLY A 359 8.21 1.29 -15.88
C GLY A 359 6.90 1.94 -16.33
N THR A 360 5.77 1.26 -16.22
CA THR A 360 4.43 1.74 -16.60
C THR A 360 3.34 1.08 -15.78
N ARG A 361 2.24 1.79 -15.54
CA ARG A 361 1.04 1.25 -14.86
C ARG A 361 0.12 0.43 -15.76
N ASP A 362 0.43 0.32 -17.05
CA ASP A 362 -0.36 -0.53 -17.95
C ASP A 362 -0.08 -2.01 -17.69
N ILE A 363 -0.93 -2.64 -16.90
CA ILE A 363 -0.82 -4.08 -16.59
C ILE A 363 -0.94 -4.99 -17.83
N LYS A 364 -1.41 -4.45 -18.97
CA LYS A 364 -1.48 -5.16 -20.25
C LYS A 364 -0.23 -4.98 -21.11
N ALA A 365 0.70 -4.10 -20.70
CA ALA A 365 1.94 -3.90 -21.41
C ALA A 365 2.69 -5.23 -21.57
N THR A 366 3.09 -5.53 -22.80
CA THR A 366 3.90 -6.72 -23.15
C THR A 366 5.35 -6.39 -23.39
N THR A 367 5.67 -5.10 -23.52
CA THR A 367 7.02 -4.58 -23.74
C THR A 367 7.34 -3.54 -22.66
N PRO A 368 8.48 -3.66 -21.97
CA PRO A 368 8.94 -2.63 -21.03
C PRO A 368 9.21 -1.30 -21.75
N VAL A 369 8.94 -0.17 -21.07
CA VAL A 369 9.30 1.15 -21.61
C VAL A 369 10.82 1.37 -21.61
N GLU A 370 11.31 2.33 -22.40
CA GLU A 370 12.74 2.53 -22.63
C GLU A 370 13.55 2.75 -21.33
N ASN A 371 13.05 3.55 -20.41
CA ASN A 371 13.70 3.86 -19.13
C ASN A 371 13.11 3.03 -17.96
N SER A 372 12.88 1.74 -18.19
CA SER A 372 12.42 0.80 -17.17
C SER A 372 13.55 -0.02 -16.56
N MET A 373 13.28 -0.66 -15.41
CA MET A 373 14.21 -1.60 -14.79
C MET A 373 14.60 -2.74 -15.73
N LEU A 374 13.64 -3.34 -16.45
CA LEU A 374 13.91 -4.39 -17.43
C LEU A 374 14.72 -3.87 -18.61
N SER A 375 14.47 -2.65 -19.08
CA SER A 375 15.26 -2.04 -20.15
C SER A 375 16.71 -1.82 -19.73
N LEU A 376 16.95 -1.39 -18.48
CA LEU A 376 18.28 -1.28 -17.89
C LEU A 376 19.00 -2.63 -17.88
N LEU A 377 18.37 -3.66 -17.29
CA LEU A 377 18.94 -5.02 -17.24
C LEU A 377 19.31 -5.55 -18.63
N LYS A 378 18.46 -5.29 -19.63
CA LYS A 378 18.72 -5.69 -21.02
C LYS A 378 19.92 -4.94 -21.62
N LYS A 379 20.00 -3.62 -21.44
CA LYS A 379 21.13 -2.78 -21.90
C LYS A 379 22.45 -3.23 -21.26
N MET A 380 22.42 -3.61 -20.01
CA MET A 380 23.57 -4.09 -19.26
C MET A 380 23.92 -5.57 -19.53
N ASN A 381 23.15 -6.26 -20.39
CA ASN A 381 23.31 -7.69 -20.71
C ASN A 381 23.18 -8.63 -19.50
N TYR A 382 22.22 -8.37 -18.61
CA TYR A 382 21.95 -9.24 -17.46
C TYR A 382 21.64 -10.68 -17.91
N PRO A 383 22.41 -11.69 -17.48
CA PRO A 383 22.23 -13.07 -17.96
C PRO A 383 20.87 -13.68 -17.58
N GLY A 384 20.30 -13.26 -16.45
CA GLY A 384 19.00 -13.73 -15.91
C GLY A 384 17.78 -13.02 -16.51
N TYR A 385 17.92 -12.13 -17.48
CA TYR A 385 16.84 -11.30 -18.01
C TYR A 385 15.58 -12.08 -18.40
N ASN A 386 15.73 -13.16 -19.18
CA ASN A 386 14.61 -13.98 -19.61
C ASN A 386 14.01 -14.79 -18.46
N ASN A 387 14.81 -15.23 -17.48
CA ASN A 387 14.32 -15.94 -16.32
C ASN A 387 13.42 -15.05 -15.48
N LEU A 388 13.80 -13.79 -15.23
CA LEU A 388 12.99 -12.81 -14.50
C LEU A 388 11.64 -12.56 -15.17
N ILE A 389 11.63 -12.32 -16.49
CA ILE A 389 10.38 -12.11 -17.23
C ILE A 389 9.48 -13.36 -17.19
N ASN A 390 10.06 -14.53 -17.38
CA ASN A 390 9.31 -15.78 -17.35
C ASN A 390 8.73 -16.06 -15.95
N ALA A 391 9.48 -15.78 -14.89
CA ALA A 391 9.01 -15.93 -13.51
C ALA A 391 7.87 -14.95 -13.19
N LEU A 392 7.99 -13.68 -13.59
CA LEU A 392 6.93 -12.68 -13.44
C LEU A 392 5.63 -13.11 -14.15
N ASN A 393 5.74 -13.55 -15.39
CA ASN A 393 4.58 -14.01 -16.15
C ASN A 393 3.96 -15.27 -15.53
N ALA A 394 4.77 -16.19 -15.01
CA ALA A 394 4.30 -17.40 -14.36
C ALA A 394 3.55 -17.09 -13.05
N ALA A 395 4.04 -16.15 -12.21
CA ALA A 395 3.37 -15.71 -11.00
C ALA A 395 2.00 -15.07 -11.30
N ILE A 396 1.95 -14.14 -12.27
CA ILE A 396 0.68 -13.54 -12.73
C ILE A 396 -0.29 -14.60 -13.22
N GLN A 397 0.17 -15.56 -14.02
CA GLN A 397 -0.68 -16.61 -14.60
C GLN A 397 -1.17 -17.61 -13.54
N ALA A 398 -0.37 -17.96 -12.55
CA ALA A 398 -0.79 -18.84 -11.44
C ALA A 398 -1.92 -18.20 -10.65
N LEU A 399 -1.79 -16.94 -10.26
CA LEU A 399 -2.84 -16.18 -9.56
C LEU A 399 -4.09 -15.97 -10.42
N GLU A 400 -3.93 -15.72 -11.73
CA GLU A 400 -5.06 -15.64 -12.67
C GLU A 400 -5.82 -16.97 -12.74
N THR A 401 -5.11 -18.09 -12.78
CA THR A 401 -5.70 -19.43 -12.78
C THR A 401 -6.43 -19.72 -11.47
N ALA A 402 -5.82 -19.38 -10.34
CA ALA A 402 -6.44 -19.54 -9.02
C ALA A 402 -7.70 -18.69 -8.88
N LYS A 403 -7.63 -17.41 -9.26
CA LYS A 403 -8.78 -16.48 -9.27
C LYS A 403 -9.95 -16.99 -10.09
N ASN A 404 -9.69 -17.59 -11.26
CA ASN A 404 -10.72 -18.07 -12.19
C ASN A 404 -11.15 -19.53 -11.93
N SER A 405 -10.69 -20.15 -10.84
CA SER A 405 -11.03 -21.54 -10.50
C SER A 405 -12.48 -21.77 -10.06
N GLY A 406 -13.21 -20.68 -9.78
CA GLY A 406 -14.58 -20.73 -9.23
C GLY A 406 -14.62 -20.99 -7.71
N LYS A 407 -13.46 -21.05 -7.04
CA LYS A 407 -13.29 -21.19 -5.59
C LYS A 407 -12.35 -20.13 -5.05
N SER A 408 -12.76 -19.45 -3.98
CA SER A 408 -11.92 -18.47 -3.31
C SER A 408 -10.78 -19.12 -2.51
N PHE A 409 -9.83 -18.31 -2.10
CA PHE A 409 -8.76 -18.74 -1.20
C PHE A 409 -9.31 -19.13 0.19
N VAL A 410 -10.31 -18.38 0.67
CA VAL A 410 -10.97 -18.63 1.95
C VAL A 410 -11.64 -20.01 2.00
N GLU A 411 -12.28 -20.44 0.88
CA GLU A 411 -12.98 -21.71 0.80
C GLU A 411 -12.03 -22.92 0.74
N GLU A 412 -10.88 -22.77 0.07
CA GLU A 412 -9.95 -23.89 -0.15
C GLU A 412 -8.48 -23.43 -0.04
N PRO A 413 -8.01 -23.01 1.15
CA PRO A 413 -6.64 -22.52 1.34
C PRO A 413 -5.57 -23.61 1.11
N GLY A 414 -5.90 -24.90 1.29
CA GLY A 414 -4.99 -26.04 1.07
C GLY A 414 -5.00 -26.61 -0.34
N ALA A 415 -5.67 -25.98 -1.31
CA ALA A 415 -5.76 -26.50 -2.66
C ALA A 415 -4.42 -26.44 -3.43
N GLN A 416 -4.25 -27.37 -4.40
CA GLN A 416 -3.01 -27.41 -5.23
C GLN A 416 -2.75 -26.09 -5.95
N ARG A 417 -3.79 -25.38 -6.42
CA ARG A 417 -3.64 -24.05 -7.06
C ARG A 417 -3.00 -23.01 -6.15
N VAL A 418 -3.19 -23.09 -4.82
CA VAL A 418 -2.53 -22.20 -3.84
C VAL A 418 -1.05 -22.51 -3.79
N LYS A 419 -0.69 -23.78 -3.74
CA LYS A 419 0.73 -24.22 -3.80
C LYS A 419 1.39 -23.77 -5.10
N ASP A 420 0.69 -23.89 -6.22
CA ASP A 420 1.22 -23.45 -7.52
C ASP A 420 1.47 -21.92 -7.54
N CYS A 421 0.62 -21.13 -6.87
CA CYS A 421 0.85 -19.69 -6.68
C CYS A 421 2.09 -19.43 -5.81
N ILE A 422 2.21 -20.09 -4.65
CA ILE A 422 3.37 -19.96 -3.75
C ILE A 422 4.66 -20.25 -4.51
N GLU A 423 4.75 -21.40 -5.17
CA GLU A 423 5.95 -21.82 -5.92
C GLU A 423 6.32 -20.84 -7.06
N ALA A 424 5.31 -20.27 -7.72
CA ALA A 424 5.52 -19.31 -8.80
C ALA A 424 6.02 -17.96 -8.26
N VAL A 425 5.49 -17.48 -7.12
CA VAL A 425 5.90 -16.23 -6.49
C VAL A 425 7.28 -16.37 -5.83
N ASP A 426 7.58 -17.48 -5.16
CA ASP A 426 8.92 -17.78 -4.64
C ASP A 426 9.99 -17.78 -5.75
N LYS A 427 9.64 -18.31 -6.91
CA LYS A 427 10.54 -18.28 -8.06
C LYS A 427 10.75 -16.86 -8.57
N LEU A 428 9.70 -16.04 -8.59
CA LEU A 428 9.81 -14.63 -8.96
C LEU A 428 10.71 -13.88 -7.98
N ASP A 429 10.52 -14.08 -6.68
CA ASP A 429 11.36 -13.50 -5.63
C ASP A 429 12.84 -13.80 -5.85
N LYS A 430 13.15 -15.06 -6.08
CA LYS A 430 14.54 -15.50 -6.37
C LYS A 430 15.14 -14.77 -7.59
N GLU A 431 14.39 -14.62 -8.67
CA GLU A 431 14.90 -13.96 -9.88
C GLU A 431 15.03 -12.45 -9.68
N ILE A 432 14.19 -11.81 -8.87
CA ILE A 432 14.33 -10.40 -8.47
C ILE A 432 15.59 -10.21 -7.63
N ASN A 433 15.82 -11.06 -6.61
CA ASN A 433 17.03 -11.02 -5.78
C ASN A 433 18.31 -11.25 -6.60
N ASN A 434 18.29 -12.16 -7.57
CA ASN A 434 19.39 -12.37 -8.50
C ASN A 434 19.68 -11.09 -9.32
N ALA A 435 18.66 -10.40 -9.80
CA ALA A 435 18.81 -9.15 -10.56
C ALA A 435 19.35 -8.01 -9.71
N GLY A 436 18.81 -7.82 -8.49
CA GLY A 436 19.28 -6.82 -7.54
C GLY A 436 20.75 -7.05 -7.14
N SER A 437 21.09 -8.29 -6.79
CA SER A 437 22.47 -8.68 -6.47
C SER A 437 23.42 -8.45 -7.65
N TRP A 438 23.00 -8.78 -8.87
CA TRP A 438 23.81 -8.56 -10.07
C TRP A 438 24.07 -7.07 -10.33
N ILE A 439 23.08 -6.19 -10.17
CA ILE A 439 23.26 -4.74 -10.30
C ILE A 439 24.27 -4.22 -9.27
N ASN A 440 24.18 -4.67 -8.01
CA ASN A 440 25.10 -4.24 -6.97
C ASN A 440 26.57 -4.63 -7.23
N LEU A 441 26.78 -5.69 -7.98
CA LEU A 441 28.13 -6.15 -8.35
C LEU A 441 28.69 -5.45 -9.61
N GLN A 442 27.90 -4.64 -10.30
CA GLN A 442 28.42 -3.87 -11.43
C GLN A 442 29.20 -2.68 -10.88
N ASP A 443 30.51 -2.75 -10.98
CA ASP A 443 31.38 -1.62 -10.67
C ASP A 443 30.94 -0.41 -11.56
N ALA A 444 31.07 0.77 -11.01
CA ALA A 444 30.86 2.00 -11.78
C ALA A 444 31.87 2.01 -12.94
N ILE A 445 31.44 1.53 -14.10
CA ILE A 445 32.24 1.47 -15.35
C ILE A 445 32.33 2.86 -15.95
#